data_138355bd977a7ae9b071ad40b01cd4a0
#
_entry.id   138355bd977a7ae9b071ad40b01cd4a0
#
_cell.length_a   1.000
_cell.length_b   1.000
_cell.length_c   1.000
_cell.angle_alpha   90.00
_cell.angle_beta   90.00
_cell.angle_gamma   90.00
#
_symmetry.space_group_name_H-M   'P 1'
#
loop_
_entity.id
_entity.type
_entity.pdbx_description
1 polymer ?
#
loop_
_entity_poly.entity_id
_entity_poly.type
_entity_poly.pdbx_seq_one_letter_code
_entity_poly.pdbx_strand_id
1 'polypeptide(L)'
;MSAVTIDERSALVLIDLQKGILALPTLADPDDIKNRARRLAEAFRATTLPVVRVKLAFSADGGDLPPGRSLIPGPRSAPSGAYSEFPEDFPPQPGDIIIVKRHWGAFTGTELDLQLRRRGVTQIVLAGISTSMGVESTARSAWESSYNLIFAEDAITDVDAASHTHAFTKIFPHLGEIATTQQIIDTLEGRSVGLEASPAAGGPITRTSRRSENAGI
;
A
#
# COMPACT_ATOMS: atom_id res chain seq x y z
N MET A 1 7.75 -21.33 -8.41
CA MET A 1 7.69 -19.91 -7.97
C MET A 1 7.63 -19.96 -6.46
N SER A 2 8.48 -19.23 -5.73
CA SER A 2 8.38 -19.19 -4.26
C SER A 2 7.09 -18.47 -3.88
N ALA A 3 6.43 -18.94 -2.81
CA ALA A 3 5.27 -18.28 -2.26
C ALA A 3 5.69 -16.90 -1.71
N VAL A 4 4.91 -15.87 -1.98
CA VAL A 4 5.12 -14.54 -1.41
C VAL A 4 4.83 -14.58 0.10
N THR A 5 5.60 -13.83 0.89
CA THR A 5 5.42 -13.79 2.34
C THR A 5 4.70 -12.51 2.75
N ILE A 6 3.51 -12.65 3.34
CA ILE A 6 2.74 -11.50 3.86
C ILE A 6 2.87 -11.46 5.38
N ASP A 7 3.31 -10.33 5.94
CA ASP A 7 3.39 -10.11 7.39
C ASP A 7 1.99 -10.03 8.02
N GLU A 8 1.88 -10.37 9.31
CA GLU A 8 0.61 -10.23 10.05
C GLU A 8 0.07 -8.81 10.05
N ARG A 9 0.97 -7.83 10.01
CA ARG A 9 0.65 -6.39 10.02
C ARG A 9 1.05 -5.75 8.70
N SER A 10 0.47 -6.23 7.61
CA SER A 10 0.61 -5.64 6.28
C SER A 10 -0.42 -4.54 6.05
N ALA A 11 -0.13 -3.63 5.12
CA ALA A 11 -1.09 -2.66 4.59
C ALA A 11 -1.03 -2.63 3.07
N LEU A 12 -2.17 -2.46 2.42
CA LEU A 12 -2.23 -2.17 0.99
C LEU A 12 -2.14 -0.67 0.76
N VAL A 13 -1.22 -0.23 -0.09
CA VAL A 13 -1.07 1.19 -0.47
C VAL A 13 -1.28 1.34 -1.97
N LEU A 14 -2.39 1.98 -2.34
CA LEU A 14 -2.81 2.20 -3.72
C LEU A 14 -2.42 3.61 -4.16
N ILE A 15 -1.49 3.69 -5.11
CA ILE A 15 -0.88 4.94 -5.58
C ILE A 15 -1.67 5.51 -6.76
N ASP A 16 -2.21 6.71 -6.57
CA ASP A 16 -2.75 7.61 -7.60
C ASP A 16 -3.78 7.00 -8.56
N LEU A 17 -4.60 6.03 -8.08
CA LEU A 17 -5.73 5.51 -8.83
C LEU A 17 -6.90 6.51 -8.78
N GLN A 18 -6.68 7.67 -9.41
CA GLN A 18 -7.56 8.83 -9.52
C GLN A 18 -7.84 9.18 -10.97
N LYS A 19 -8.95 9.87 -11.26
CA LYS A 19 -9.43 10.12 -12.62
C LYS A 19 -8.38 10.70 -13.56
N GLY A 20 -7.63 11.71 -13.11
CA GLY A 20 -6.63 12.36 -13.96
C GLY A 20 -5.41 11.51 -14.27
N ILE A 21 -5.05 10.57 -13.40
CA ILE A 21 -3.93 9.64 -13.61
C ILE A 21 -4.40 8.44 -14.44
N LEU A 22 -5.60 7.93 -14.18
CA LEU A 22 -6.19 6.84 -14.98
C LEU A 22 -6.48 7.25 -16.44
N ALA A 23 -6.56 8.54 -16.73
CA ALA A 23 -6.70 9.06 -18.10
C ALA A 23 -5.38 9.11 -18.90
N LEU A 24 -4.24 8.81 -18.28
CA LEU A 24 -2.94 8.78 -18.96
C LEU A 24 -2.84 7.59 -19.93
N PRO A 25 -2.07 7.70 -21.03
CA PRO A 25 -1.83 6.60 -21.97
C PRO A 25 -0.85 5.59 -21.38
N THR A 26 -1.32 4.79 -20.44
CA THR A 26 -0.51 3.78 -19.75
C THR A 26 -0.30 2.52 -20.58
N LEU A 27 0.75 1.76 -20.26
CA LEU A 27 1.12 0.50 -20.94
C LEU A 27 0.06 -0.58 -20.81
N ALA A 28 -0.51 -0.73 -19.61
CA ALA A 28 -1.64 -1.60 -19.37
C ALA A 28 -2.94 -0.79 -19.37
N ASP A 29 -4.06 -1.44 -19.68
CA ASP A 29 -5.38 -0.81 -19.59
C ASP A 29 -5.62 -0.33 -18.15
N PRO A 30 -5.93 0.98 -17.94
CA PRO A 30 -6.22 1.53 -16.62
C PRO A 30 -7.38 0.82 -15.89
N ASP A 31 -8.36 0.30 -16.62
CA ASP A 31 -9.47 -0.45 -16.03
C ASP A 31 -9.00 -1.82 -15.49
N ASP A 32 -8.06 -2.48 -16.15
CA ASP A 32 -7.44 -3.71 -15.63
C ASP A 32 -6.67 -3.45 -14.35
N ILE A 33 -5.85 -2.39 -14.30
CA ILE A 33 -5.12 -1.97 -13.11
C ILE A 33 -6.10 -1.67 -11.96
N LYS A 34 -7.13 -0.88 -12.23
CA LYS A 34 -8.18 -0.54 -11.27
C LYS A 34 -8.90 -1.79 -10.74
N ASN A 35 -9.24 -2.74 -11.62
CA ASN A 35 -9.92 -3.97 -11.23
C ASN A 35 -9.05 -4.86 -10.34
N ARG A 36 -7.76 -5.00 -10.64
CA ARG A 36 -6.80 -5.74 -9.79
C ARG A 36 -6.61 -5.05 -8.44
N ALA A 37 -6.47 -3.74 -8.43
CA ALA A 37 -6.38 -2.96 -7.19
C ALA A 37 -7.65 -3.09 -6.34
N ARG A 38 -8.84 -3.16 -6.95
CA ARG A 38 -10.11 -3.41 -6.24
C ARG A 38 -10.10 -4.77 -5.56
N ARG A 39 -9.71 -5.83 -6.28
CA ARG A 39 -9.62 -7.20 -5.73
C ARG A 39 -8.65 -7.27 -4.55
N LEU A 40 -7.48 -6.63 -4.67
CA LEU A 40 -6.54 -6.51 -3.54
C LEU A 40 -7.19 -5.80 -2.34
N ALA A 41 -7.85 -4.66 -2.58
CA ALA A 41 -8.49 -3.90 -1.51
C ALA A 41 -9.62 -4.70 -0.81
N GLU A 42 -10.40 -5.47 -1.55
CA GLU A 42 -11.42 -6.37 -1.01
C GLU A 42 -10.78 -7.45 -0.13
N ALA A 43 -9.71 -8.11 -0.58
CA ALA A 43 -9.00 -9.13 0.19
C ALA A 43 -8.38 -8.57 1.48
N PHE A 44 -7.76 -7.38 1.41
CA PHE A 44 -7.20 -6.72 2.60
C PHE A 44 -8.29 -6.35 3.61
N ARG A 45 -9.42 -5.82 3.17
CA ARG A 45 -10.54 -5.51 4.05
C ARG A 45 -11.16 -6.76 4.67
N ALA A 46 -11.28 -7.86 3.90
CA ALA A 46 -11.80 -9.13 4.40
C ALA A 46 -10.94 -9.71 5.54
N THR A 47 -9.64 -9.42 5.53
CA THR A 47 -8.69 -9.81 6.58
C THR A 47 -8.46 -8.71 7.63
N THR A 48 -9.26 -7.65 7.63
CA THR A 48 -9.16 -6.48 8.54
C THR A 48 -7.82 -5.73 8.47
N LEU A 49 -7.08 -5.91 7.38
CA LEU A 49 -5.84 -5.20 7.13
C LEU A 49 -6.08 -3.82 6.51
N PRO A 50 -5.25 -2.81 6.85
CA PRO A 50 -5.45 -1.45 6.36
C PRO A 50 -5.35 -1.33 4.83
N VAL A 51 -6.25 -0.54 4.25
CA VAL A 51 -6.18 -0.08 2.87
C VAL A 51 -5.94 1.43 2.86
N VAL A 52 -4.86 1.85 2.21
CA VAL A 52 -4.49 3.25 2.04
C VAL A 52 -4.71 3.66 0.59
N ARG A 53 -5.50 4.71 0.39
CA ARG A 53 -5.78 5.30 -0.92
C ARG A 53 -4.99 6.60 -1.03
N VAL A 54 -3.94 6.60 -1.83
CA VAL A 54 -3.11 7.79 -2.08
C VAL A 54 -3.61 8.51 -3.30
N LYS A 55 -3.68 9.84 -3.22
CA LYS A 55 -3.98 10.70 -4.37
C LYS A 55 -3.07 11.92 -4.42
N LEU A 56 -2.76 12.36 -5.64
CA LEU A 56 -2.08 13.61 -5.91
C LEU A 56 -3.11 14.74 -6.04
N ALA A 57 -2.97 15.78 -5.22
CA ALA A 57 -3.79 16.98 -5.32
C ALA A 57 -2.97 18.20 -4.92
N PHE A 58 -3.29 19.35 -5.51
CA PHE A 58 -2.66 20.63 -5.23
C PHE A 58 -3.71 21.67 -4.80
N SER A 59 -3.26 22.71 -4.12
CA SER A 59 -4.10 23.87 -3.81
C SER A 59 -4.53 24.59 -5.09
N ALA A 60 -5.71 25.20 -5.06
CA ALA A 60 -6.28 25.86 -6.26
C ALA A 60 -5.43 27.04 -6.75
N ASP A 61 -4.68 27.69 -5.87
CA ASP A 61 -3.75 28.77 -6.19
C ASP A 61 -2.40 28.29 -6.75
N GLY A 62 -2.16 26.96 -6.74
CA GLY A 62 -0.90 26.36 -7.19
C GLY A 62 0.30 26.65 -6.29
N GLY A 63 0.09 27.20 -5.08
CA GLY A 63 1.18 27.56 -4.18
C GLY A 63 1.99 26.37 -3.63
N ASP A 64 1.45 25.16 -3.74
CA ASP A 64 2.10 23.89 -3.33
C ASP A 64 2.55 23.01 -4.49
N LEU A 65 2.62 23.57 -5.72
CA LEU A 65 3.20 22.88 -6.87
C LEU A 65 4.71 22.65 -6.68
N PRO A 66 5.23 21.51 -7.16
CA PRO A 66 6.67 21.25 -7.10
C PRO A 66 7.46 22.29 -7.93
N PRO A 67 8.71 22.62 -7.52
CA PRO A 67 9.52 23.61 -8.22
C PRO A 67 9.85 23.18 -9.65
N GLY A 68 9.72 24.12 -10.61
CA GLY A 68 9.73 23.84 -12.05
C GLY A 68 11.09 23.86 -12.74
N ARG A 69 12.23 23.70 -12.03
CA ARG A 69 13.57 23.67 -12.67
C ARG A 69 14.01 22.27 -13.02
N SER A 70 13.28 21.61 -13.92
CA SER A 70 13.62 20.30 -14.46
C SER A 70 13.64 20.36 -15.99
N LEU A 71 14.38 19.45 -16.63
CA LEU A 71 14.42 19.34 -18.10
C LEU A 71 13.03 19.01 -18.68
N ILE A 72 12.26 18.21 -17.94
CA ILE A 72 10.86 17.95 -18.23
C ILE A 72 10.05 18.64 -17.14
N PRO A 73 9.51 19.82 -17.40
CA PRO A 73 8.81 20.58 -16.37
C PRO A 73 7.51 19.90 -15.98
N GLY A 74 7.24 19.89 -14.67
CA GLY A 74 5.96 19.50 -14.13
C GLY A 74 4.82 20.47 -14.49
N PRO A 75 3.60 20.25 -13.96
CA PRO A 75 2.48 21.13 -14.21
C PRO A 75 2.77 22.56 -13.75
N ARG A 76 2.44 23.55 -14.58
CA ARG A 76 2.61 24.98 -14.27
C ARG A 76 1.42 25.59 -13.55
N SER A 77 0.33 24.87 -13.49
CA SER A 77 -0.89 25.22 -12.76
C SER A 77 -1.47 23.97 -12.12
N ALA A 78 -2.20 24.13 -11.03
CA ALA A 78 -2.91 23.02 -10.43
C ALA A 78 -3.90 22.44 -11.46
N PRO A 79 -3.91 21.11 -11.66
CA PRO A 79 -4.92 20.47 -12.50
C PRO A 79 -6.32 20.80 -11.96
N SER A 80 -7.24 21.12 -12.84
CA SER A 80 -8.60 21.54 -12.49
C SER A 80 -9.61 20.39 -12.64
N GLY A 81 -10.82 20.62 -12.12
CA GLY A 81 -11.91 19.67 -12.22
C GLY A 81 -11.68 18.37 -11.43
N ALA A 82 -12.13 17.27 -12.00
CA ALA A 82 -12.14 15.98 -11.33
C ALA A 82 -10.77 15.26 -11.27
N TYR A 83 -9.67 15.92 -11.66
CA TYR A 83 -8.34 15.30 -11.76
C TYR A 83 -7.95 14.50 -10.49
N SER A 84 -8.17 15.08 -9.31
CA SER A 84 -7.80 14.50 -8.03
C SER A 84 -8.92 13.65 -7.38
N GLU A 85 -10.04 13.44 -8.08
CA GLU A 85 -11.13 12.61 -7.59
C GLU A 85 -10.89 11.13 -7.82
N PHE A 86 -11.35 10.30 -6.89
CA PHE A 86 -11.41 8.87 -7.11
C PHE A 86 -12.53 8.53 -8.12
N PRO A 87 -12.38 7.45 -8.92
CA PRO A 87 -13.43 7.00 -9.83
C PRO A 87 -14.71 6.62 -9.07
N GLU A 88 -15.88 6.91 -9.65
CA GLU A 88 -17.19 6.58 -9.07
C GLU A 88 -17.39 5.07 -8.90
N ASP A 89 -16.81 4.28 -9.79
CA ASP A 89 -16.86 2.81 -9.75
C ASP A 89 -15.80 2.18 -8.82
N PHE A 90 -14.89 3.00 -8.26
CA PHE A 90 -13.92 2.56 -7.26
C PHE A 90 -13.70 3.65 -6.18
N PRO A 91 -14.77 4.04 -5.47
CA PRO A 91 -14.66 5.03 -4.40
C PRO A 91 -13.93 4.43 -3.18
N PRO A 92 -13.35 5.28 -2.32
CA PRO A 92 -12.91 4.86 -1.00
C PRO A 92 -14.06 4.26 -0.19
N GLN A 93 -13.76 3.25 0.62
CA GLN A 93 -14.73 2.61 1.51
C GLN A 93 -14.54 3.11 2.95
N PRO A 94 -15.58 2.99 3.80
CA PRO A 94 -15.44 3.28 5.23
C PRO A 94 -14.27 2.49 5.84
N GLY A 95 -13.36 3.18 6.52
CA GLY A 95 -12.15 2.59 7.08
C GLY A 95 -10.90 2.71 6.22
N ASP A 96 -11.02 3.06 4.93
CA ASP A 96 -9.87 3.38 4.10
C ASP A 96 -9.14 4.64 4.61
N ILE A 97 -7.82 4.61 4.58
CA ILE A 97 -6.98 5.75 4.94
C ILE A 97 -6.72 6.57 3.69
N ILE A 98 -7.09 7.84 3.69
CA ILE A 98 -6.88 8.72 2.55
C ILE A 98 -5.63 9.56 2.79
N ILE A 99 -4.65 9.45 1.89
CA ILE A 99 -3.42 10.23 1.89
C ILE A 99 -3.41 11.17 0.68
N VAL A 100 -3.21 12.45 0.94
CA VAL A 100 -3.08 13.46 -0.12
C VAL A 100 -1.64 13.92 -0.21
N LYS A 101 -1.00 13.67 -1.34
CA LYS A 101 0.41 14.03 -1.57
C LYS A 101 0.56 15.18 -2.57
N ARG A 102 1.73 15.85 -2.54
CA ARG A 102 2.16 16.90 -3.48
C ARG A 102 3.42 16.52 -4.24
N HIS A 103 4.04 15.41 -3.85
CA HIS A 103 5.27 14.88 -4.43
C HIS A 103 5.03 13.52 -5.08
N TRP A 104 6.03 12.97 -5.76
CA TRP A 104 5.92 11.64 -6.35
C TRP A 104 5.72 10.56 -5.27
N GLY A 105 6.58 10.57 -4.24
CA GLY A 105 6.47 9.61 -3.13
C GLY A 105 5.36 9.97 -2.14
N ALA A 106 4.70 8.96 -1.61
CA ALA A 106 3.58 9.11 -0.69
C ALA A 106 4.00 9.40 0.76
N PHE A 107 5.27 9.26 1.11
CA PHE A 107 5.79 9.57 2.45
C PHE A 107 6.13 11.05 2.62
N THR A 108 6.62 11.70 1.57
CA THR A 108 7.13 13.08 1.65
C THR A 108 6.01 14.07 1.90
N GLY A 109 6.06 14.73 3.05
CA GLY A 109 5.11 15.78 3.43
C GLY A 109 3.67 15.29 3.66
N THR A 110 3.50 14.01 4.01
CA THR A 110 2.20 13.42 4.33
C THR A 110 2.21 12.75 5.70
N GLU A 111 1.06 12.29 6.14
CA GLU A 111 0.92 11.51 7.38
C GLU A 111 1.02 9.98 7.16
N LEU A 112 1.45 9.50 5.96
CA LEU A 112 1.43 8.07 5.65
C LEU A 112 2.21 7.24 6.69
N ASP A 113 3.45 7.61 6.98
CA ASP A 113 4.26 6.88 7.97
C ASP A 113 3.61 6.87 9.36
N LEU A 114 3.09 8.01 9.82
CA LEU A 114 2.37 8.12 11.09
C LEU A 114 1.17 7.17 11.14
N GLN A 115 0.38 7.10 10.06
CA GLN A 115 -0.80 6.24 9.97
C GLN A 115 -0.43 4.75 10.00
N LEU A 116 0.65 4.37 9.30
CA LEU A 116 1.16 3.00 9.27
C LEU A 116 1.75 2.59 10.63
N ARG A 117 2.62 3.42 11.21
CA ARG A 117 3.26 3.16 12.52
C ARG A 117 2.26 3.00 13.64
N ARG A 118 1.23 3.85 13.72
CA ARG A 118 0.18 3.76 14.74
C ARG A 118 -0.61 2.45 14.67
N ARG A 119 -0.64 1.79 13.52
CA ARG A 119 -1.28 0.48 13.32
C ARG A 119 -0.30 -0.67 13.44
N GLY A 120 0.96 -0.37 13.74
CA GLY A 120 2.03 -1.37 13.85
C GLY A 120 2.34 -2.07 12.54
N VAL A 121 2.08 -1.44 11.40
CA VAL A 121 2.35 -2.00 10.07
C VAL A 121 3.85 -2.23 9.92
N THR A 122 4.23 -3.41 9.44
CA THR A 122 5.61 -3.84 9.17
C THR A 122 5.87 -4.04 7.69
N GLN A 123 4.83 -4.23 6.89
CA GLN A 123 4.93 -4.50 5.46
C GLN A 123 3.90 -3.71 4.66
N ILE A 124 4.30 -3.30 3.46
CA ILE A 124 3.44 -2.58 2.52
C ILE A 124 3.35 -3.37 1.22
N VAL A 125 2.13 -3.64 0.78
CA VAL A 125 1.83 -4.09 -0.59
C VAL A 125 1.53 -2.87 -1.44
N LEU A 126 2.30 -2.66 -2.52
CA LEU A 126 2.19 -1.52 -3.41
C LEU A 126 1.49 -1.90 -4.71
N ALA A 127 0.54 -1.05 -5.14
CA ALA A 127 -0.08 -1.08 -6.45
C ALA A 127 -0.40 0.35 -6.93
N GLY A 128 -0.62 0.55 -8.23
CA GLY A 128 -1.03 1.84 -8.78
C GLY A 128 -0.17 2.38 -9.93
N ILE A 129 -0.19 3.69 -10.14
CA ILE A 129 0.38 4.42 -11.29
C ILE A 129 1.16 5.66 -10.80
N SER A 130 2.34 6.00 -11.35
CA SER A 130 3.16 5.29 -12.32
C SER A 130 4.27 4.54 -11.61
N THR A 131 4.71 3.44 -12.21
CA THR A 131 5.82 2.58 -11.72
C THR A 131 7.04 3.39 -11.34
N SER A 132 7.60 4.15 -12.30
CA SER A 132 8.87 4.86 -12.18
C SER A 132 8.80 6.19 -11.40
N MET A 133 7.59 6.64 -11.05
CA MET A 133 7.39 7.89 -10.30
C MET A 133 6.76 7.61 -8.94
N GLY A 134 5.44 7.55 -8.87
CA GLY A 134 4.72 7.43 -7.60
C GLY A 134 5.02 6.15 -6.85
N VAL A 135 5.03 5.00 -7.53
CA VAL A 135 5.28 3.70 -6.92
C VAL A 135 6.73 3.57 -6.46
N GLU A 136 7.70 3.80 -7.34
CA GLU A 136 9.13 3.67 -7.01
C GLU A 136 9.57 4.66 -5.92
N SER A 137 9.17 5.93 -6.01
CA SER A 137 9.52 6.92 -4.98
C SER A 137 8.92 6.53 -3.61
N THR A 138 7.71 6.00 -3.59
CA THR A 138 7.08 5.51 -2.36
C THR A 138 7.82 4.28 -1.83
N ALA A 139 8.18 3.34 -2.71
CA ALA A 139 8.90 2.13 -2.36
C ALA A 139 10.27 2.41 -1.72
N ARG A 140 11.05 3.31 -2.30
CA ARG A 140 12.36 3.71 -1.76
C ARG A 140 12.23 4.30 -0.36
N SER A 141 11.29 5.24 -0.17
CA SER A 141 11.04 5.84 1.14
C SER A 141 10.54 4.81 2.17
N ALA A 142 9.70 3.87 1.76
CA ALA A 142 9.22 2.79 2.62
C ALA A 142 10.36 1.87 3.06
N TRP A 143 11.21 1.45 2.13
CA TRP A 143 12.37 0.60 2.43
C TRP A 143 13.35 1.30 3.38
N GLU A 144 13.69 2.58 3.13
CA GLU A 144 14.52 3.40 4.01
C GLU A 144 13.90 3.58 5.40
N SER A 145 12.56 3.51 5.49
CA SER A 145 11.80 3.54 6.74
C SER A 145 11.61 2.16 7.37
N SER A 146 12.31 1.12 6.87
CA SER A 146 12.31 -0.24 7.40
C SER A 146 10.96 -0.97 7.27
N TYR A 147 10.20 -0.72 6.21
CA TYR A 147 9.06 -1.55 5.83
C TYR A 147 9.50 -2.67 4.88
N ASN A 148 8.98 -3.89 5.07
CA ASN A 148 9.00 -4.92 4.06
C ASN A 148 8.08 -4.52 2.91
N LEU A 149 8.42 -4.92 1.67
CA LEU A 149 7.64 -4.53 0.50
C LEU A 149 7.23 -5.73 -0.35
N ILE A 150 6.02 -5.64 -0.90
CA ILE A 150 5.55 -6.49 -1.99
C ILE A 150 5.04 -5.57 -3.10
N PHE A 151 5.45 -5.85 -4.33
CA PHE A 151 4.96 -5.17 -5.52
C PHE A 151 3.95 -6.06 -6.24
N ALA A 152 2.68 -5.60 -6.34
CA ALA A 152 1.65 -6.29 -7.09
C ALA A 152 1.87 -6.02 -8.59
N GLU A 153 2.72 -6.81 -9.25
CA GLU A 153 3.29 -6.53 -10.57
C GLU A 153 2.23 -6.27 -11.65
N ASP A 154 1.14 -7.01 -11.63
CA ASP A 154 0.04 -6.91 -12.57
C ASP A 154 -0.98 -5.80 -12.22
N ALA A 155 -0.84 -5.17 -11.04
CA ALA A 155 -1.63 -4.03 -10.58
C ALA A 155 -0.81 -2.71 -10.57
N ILE A 156 0.36 -2.70 -11.24
CA ILE A 156 1.23 -1.54 -11.40
C ILE A 156 1.48 -1.32 -12.89
N THR A 157 1.41 -0.06 -13.34
CA THR A 157 1.73 0.29 -14.74
C THR A 157 2.42 1.64 -14.83
N ASP A 158 2.93 1.98 -16.01
CA ASP A 158 3.59 3.23 -16.36
C ASP A 158 3.12 3.73 -17.73
N VAL A 159 3.56 4.93 -18.10
CA VAL A 159 3.42 5.49 -19.45
C VAL A 159 4.65 5.18 -20.33
N ASP A 160 5.78 4.78 -19.73
CA ASP A 160 7.04 4.48 -20.40
C ASP A 160 7.51 3.05 -20.12
N ALA A 161 7.63 2.25 -21.20
CA ALA A 161 7.97 0.83 -21.08
C ALA A 161 9.41 0.59 -20.59
N ALA A 162 10.35 1.46 -20.93
CA ALA A 162 11.74 1.30 -20.51
C ALA A 162 11.88 1.55 -19.01
N SER A 163 11.23 2.60 -18.51
CA SER A 163 11.19 2.95 -17.08
C SER A 163 10.49 1.87 -16.27
N HIS A 164 9.34 1.36 -16.75
CA HIS A 164 8.63 0.27 -16.11
C HIS A 164 9.49 -0.99 -15.98
N THR A 165 10.09 -1.42 -17.10
CA THR A 165 10.98 -2.59 -17.13
C THR A 165 12.20 -2.40 -16.23
N HIS A 166 12.80 -1.19 -16.23
CA HIS A 166 13.93 -0.87 -15.37
C HIS A 166 13.58 -1.03 -13.89
N ALA A 167 12.45 -0.46 -13.46
CA ALA A 167 12.00 -0.56 -12.07
C ALA A 167 11.85 -2.02 -11.64
N PHE A 168 11.14 -2.84 -12.42
CA PHE A 168 10.88 -4.25 -12.08
C PHE A 168 12.13 -5.15 -12.17
N THR A 169 13.08 -4.84 -13.05
CA THR A 169 14.26 -5.71 -13.25
C THR A 169 15.49 -5.26 -12.48
N LYS A 170 15.58 -3.98 -12.10
CA LYS A 170 16.79 -3.41 -11.50
C LYS A 170 16.60 -2.80 -10.13
N ILE A 171 15.38 -2.33 -9.79
CA ILE A 171 15.14 -1.58 -8.56
C ILE A 171 14.34 -2.41 -7.55
N PHE A 172 13.14 -2.85 -7.92
CA PHE A 172 12.22 -3.52 -7.00
C PHE A 172 12.78 -4.81 -6.40
N PRO A 173 13.57 -5.65 -7.11
CA PRO A 173 14.20 -6.84 -6.50
C PRO A 173 15.15 -6.55 -5.34
N HIS A 174 15.65 -5.31 -5.21
CA HIS A 174 16.46 -4.89 -4.07
C HIS A 174 15.62 -4.33 -2.91
N LEU A 175 14.36 -3.99 -3.14
CA LEU A 175 13.49 -3.36 -2.17
C LEU A 175 12.48 -4.32 -1.53
N GLY A 176 12.08 -5.38 -2.25
CA GLY A 176 11.05 -6.29 -1.77
C GLY A 176 10.74 -7.45 -2.70
N GLU A 177 9.66 -8.13 -2.42
CA GLU A 177 9.13 -9.24 -3.20
C GLU A 177 8.23 -8.74 -4.34
N ILE A 178 8.17 -9.50 -5.43
CA ILE A 178 7.31 -9.23 -6.59
C ILE A 178 6.34 -10.38 -6.72
N ALA A 179 5.04 -10.08 -6.79
CA ALA A 179 4.00 -11.08 -6.90
C ALA A 179 2.80 -10.56 -7.70
N THR A 180 2.03 -11.47 -8.29
CA THR A 180 0.76 -11.12 -8.93
C THR A 180 -0.32 -10.84 -7.89
N THR A 181 -1.35 -10.09 -8.29
CA THR A 181 -2.58 -9.89 -7.51
C THR A 181 -3.13 -11.20 -6.95
N GLN A 182 -3.16 -12.25 -7.79
CA GLN A 182 -3.72 -13.54 -7.37
C GLN A 182 -2.86 -14.22 -6.30
N GLN A 183 -1.54 -14.23 -6.43
CA GLN A 183 -0.64 -14.80 -5.43
C GLN A 183 -0.76 -14.12 -4.07
N ILE A 184 -0.93 -12.79 -4.07
CA ILE A 184 -1.14 -12.02 -2.84
C ILE A 184 -2.48 -12.41 -2.19
N ILE A 185 -3.56 -12.49 -2.97
CA ILE A 185 -4.89 -12.87 -2.48
C ILE A 185 -4.88 -14.29 -1.93
N ASP A 186 -4.34 -15.27 -2.67
CA ASP A 186 -4.26 -16.66 -2.23
C ASP A 186 -3.51 -16.80 -0.89
N THR A 187 -2.45 -16.00 -0.71
CA THR A 187 -1.66 -16.00 0.54
C THR A 187 -2.47 -15.41 1.70
N LEU A 188 -3.24 -14.34 1.47
CA LEU A 188 -4.12 -13.74 2.49
C LEU A 188 -5.24 -14.71 2.91
N GLU A 189 -5.88 -15.38 1.94
CA GLU A 189 -6.95 -16.35 2.20
C GLU A 189 -6.43 -17.59 2.94
N GLY A 190 -5.26 -18.11 2.56
CA GLY A 190 -4.61 -19.22 3.24
C GLY A 190 -4.30 -18.94 4.72
N ARG A 191 -4.00 -17.70 5.08
CA ARG A 191 -3.79 -17.26 6.48
C ARG A 191 -5.10 -17.26 7.27
N SER A 192 -6.19 -16.78 6.67
CA SER A 192 -7.50 -16.73 7.33
C SER A 192 -7.97 -18.14 7.75
N VAL A 193 -7.77 -19.14 6.90
CA VAL A 193 -8.09 -20.54 7.20
C VAL A 193 -7.22 -21.10 8.32
N GLY A 194 -5.93 -20.70 8.39
CA GLY A 194 -5.00 -21.14 9.44
C GLY A 194 -5.34 -20.58 10.84
N LEU A 195 -5.90 -19.38 10.91
CA LEU A 195 -6.29 -18.71 12.16
C LEU A 195 -7.58 -19.32 12.75
N GLU A 196 -8.51 -19.76 11.93
CA GLU A 196 -9.74 -20.44 12.38
C GLU A 196 -9.50 -21.88 12.86
N ALA A 197 -8.42 -22.52 12.40
CA ALA A 197 -8.08 -23.90 12.73
C ALA A 197 -7.27 -24.06 14.03
N SER A 198 -6.86 -22.98 14.70
CA SER A 198 -6.14 -23.05 15.98
C SER A 198 -7.14 -23.17 17.14
N PRO A 199 -7.25 -24.33 17.85
CA PRO A 199 -8.17 -24.44 18.97
C PRO A 199 -7.72 -23.50 20.09
N ALA A 200 -8.66 -22.72 20.61
CA ALA A 200 -8.46 -21.89 21.79
C ALA A 200 -7.88 -22.73 22.94
N ALA A 201 -6.63 -22.51 23.29
CA ALA A 201 -5.99 -23.08 24.48
C ALA A 201 -6.57 -22.40 25.73
N GLY A 202 -7.80 -22.78 26.08
CA GLY A 202 -8.52 -22.40 27.29
C GLY A 202 -8.57 -23.56 28.26
N GLY A 203 -7.45 -23.93 28.86
CA GLY A 203 -7.44 -24.78 30.06
C GLY A 203 -7.57 -23.91 31.31
N PRO A 204 -8.39 -24.29 32.32
CA PRO A 204 -8.52 -23.50 33.54
C PRO A 204 -7.22 -23.54 34.35
N ILE A 205 -6.72 -22.35 34.71
CA ILE A 205 -5.60 -22.23 35.64
C ILE A 205 -6.10 -22.61 37.03
N THR A 206 -5.83 -23.82 37.47
CA THR A 206 -6.03 -24.25 38.86
C THR A 206 -5.01 -23.56 39.75
N ARG A 207 -5.47 -22.58 40.48
CA ARG A 207 -4.72 -21.87 41.51
C ARG A 207 -4.59 -22.77 42.73
N THR A 208 -3.48 -23.50 42.88
CA THR A 208 -3.14 -24.21 44.11
C THR A 208 -2.64 -23.19 45.13
N SER A 209 -3.45 -22.89 46.13
CA SER A 209 -3.10 -22.11 47.31
C SER A 209 -2.12 -22.95 48.19
N ARG A 210 -0.84 -22.62 48.23
CA ARG A 210 0.06 -23.06 49.30
C ARG A 210 -0.21 -22.21 50.55
N ARG A 211 -0.77 -22.80 51.57
CA ARG A 211 -0.76 -22.28 52.94
C ARG A 211 0.71 -22.29 53.44
N SER A 212 1.19 -21.17 53.81
CA SER A 212 2.42 -21.05 54.63
C SER A 212 2.04 -21.36 56.07
N GLU A 213 2.50 -22.49 56.60
CA GLU A 213 2.61 -22.69 58.06
C GLU A 213 3.84 -21.95 58.55
N ASN A 214 3.57 -21.01 59.42
CA ASN A 214 4.56 -20.33 60.25
C ASN A 214 4.69 -21.17 61.53
N ALA A 215 5.87 -21.74 61.79
CA ALA A 215 6.27 -22.17 63.13
C ALA A 215 7.57 -21.47 63.50
N GLY A 216 7.50 -20.78 64.59
CA GLY A 216 8.47 -19.90 65.19
C GLY A 216 9.72 -20.55 65.73
N ILE A 217 10.67 -19.80 65.89
CA ILE A 217 11.47 -19.43 67.11
C ILE A 217 12.28 -18.21 66.71
#